data_8364c86bc5e0983add7c9dd0d9c2146e
#
_entry.id   8364c86bc5e0983add7c9dd0d9c2146e
#
_cell.length_a   1.000
_cell.length_b   1.000
_cell.length_c   1.000
_cell.angle_alpha   90.00
_cell.angle_beta   90.00
_cell.angle_gamma   90.00
#
_symmetry.space_group_name_H-M   'P 1'
#
loop_
_entity.id
_entity.type
_entity.pdbx_description
1 polymer ?
#
loop_
_entity_poly.entity_id
_entity_poly.type
_entity_poly.pdbx_seq_one_letter_code
_entity_poly.pdbx_strand_id
1 'polypeptide(L)'
;RCQVVEADVVSPTTKQVLAGGSFELVASCPPYYPVGQGGINPDSEEAIARHELRLPLPKLVAAAKRLVGFRGRVALVYPSPRLPELLVALSDCALPVRRLRLVHPHIGEPAQRVMVEAQKGYRGGLVIEPPLYIREADGRYTAQARRALGEPD
;
A
#
# COMPACT_ATOMS: atom_id res chain seq x y z
N ARG A 1 -17.16 -9.27 -11.84
CA ARG A 1 -16.44 -10.50 -12.21
C ARG A 1 -14.97 -10.32 -11.81
N CYS A 2 -14.41 -11.24 -11.02
CA CYS A 2 -13.02 -11.22 -10.57
C CYS A 2 -12.24 -12.29 -11.36
N GLN A 3 -11.00 -11.96 -11.76
CA GLN A 3 -10.05 -12.90 -12.35
C GLN A 3 -8.84 -12.98 -11.43
N VAL A 4 -8.43 -14.21 -11.08
CA VAL A 4 -7.21 -14.45 -10.31
C VAL A 4 -6.11 -14.87 -11.26
N VAL A 5 -4.94 -14.26 -11.14
CA VAL A 5 -3.74 -14.57 -11.91
C VAL A 5 -2.61 -14.85 -10.95
N GLU A 6 -2.04 -16.06 -11.00
CA GLU A 6 -0.83 -16.39 -10.26
C GLU A 6 0.39 -15.89 -11.05
N ALA A 7 1.07 -14.89 -10.54
CA ALA A 7 2.23 -14.30 -11.21
C ALA A 7 3.08 -13.45 -10.26
N ASP A 8 4.39 -13.45 -10.46
CA ASP A 8 5.29 -12.48 -9.84
C ASP A 8 5.15 -11.15 -10.57
N VAL A 9 4.64 -10.13 -9.88
CA VAL A 9 4.32 -8.81 -10.45
C VAL A 9 5.54 -8.09 -11.07
N VAL A 10 6.76 -8.45 -10.69
CA VAL A 10 8.00 -7.87 -11.24
C VAL A 10 8.61 -8.70 -12.36
N SER A 11 8.14 -9.93 -12.56
CA SER A 11 8.65 -10.81 -13.61
C SER A 11 8.39 -10.28 -15.02
N PRO A 12 9.31 -10.48 -15.96
CA PRO A 12 9.07 -10.19 -17.37
C PRO A 12 7.87 -10.93 -17.96
N THR A 13 7.61 -12.16 -17.51
CA THR A 13 6.47 -12.98 -17.95
C THR A 13 5.13 -12.36 -17.56
N THR A 14 5.05 -11.75 -16.38
CA THR A 14 3.85 -11.05 -15.93
C THR A 14 3.54 -9.82 -16.79
N LYS A 15 4.55 -9.21 -17.41
CA LYS A 15 4.34 -8.11 -18.36
C LYS A 15 3.56 -8.54 -19.60
N GLN A 16 3.63 -9.80 -19.97
CA GLN A 16 2.87 -10.36 -21.12
C GLN A 16 1.42 -10.67 -20.73
N VAL A 17 1.18 -11.07 -19.47
CA VAL A 17 -0.16 -11.42 -18.97
C VAL A 17 -0.94 -10.20 -18.52
N LEU A 18 -0.27 -9.25 -17.86
CA LEU A 18 -0.85 -8.00 -17.36
C LEU A 18 -0.33 -6.81 -18.18
N ALA A 19 -1.13 -6.40 -19.15
CA ALA A 19 -0.79 -5.26 -20.00
C ALA A 19 -0.57 -3.99 -19.17
N GLY A 20 0.52 -3.29 -19.46
CA GLY A 20 0.81 -2.01 -18.81
C GLY A 20 -0.23 -0.95 -19.16
N GLY A 21 -0.56 -0.08 -18.20
CA GLY A 21 -1.49 1.02 -18.41
C GLY A 21 -2.97 0.63 -18.48
N SER A 22 -3.32 -0.62 -18.09
CA SER A 22 -4.67 -1.17 -18.24
C SER A 22 -5.58 -0.92 -17.03
N PHE A 23 -5.03 -0.58 -15.87
CA PHE A 23 -5.80 -0.51 -14.63
C PHE A 23 -6.09 0.93 -14.22
N GLU A 24 -7.33 1.20 -13.84
CA GLU A 24 -7.73 2.47 -13.23
C GLU A 24 -7.25 2.60 -11.79
N LEU A 25 -7.14 1.47 -11.09
CA LEU A 25 -6.67 1.38 -9.72
C LEU A 25 -5.75 0.17 -9.57
N VAL A 26 -4.59 0.39 -8.96
CA VAL A 26 -3.69 -0.64 -8.45
C VAL A 26 -3.62 -0.48 -6.94
N ALA A 27 -4.06 -1.49 -6.19
CA ALA A 27 -4.04 -1.47 -4.73
C ALA A 27 -3.12 -2.56 -4.19
N SER A 28 -2.37 -2.26 -3.13
CA SER A 28 -1.50 -3.24 -2.47
C SER A 28 -1.31 -2.92 -0.99
N CYS A 29 -1.25 -3.99 -0.18
CA CYS A 29 -0.70 -4.00 1.16
C CYS A 29 0.52 -4.95 1.11
N PRO A 30 1.68 -4.48 0.66
CA PRO A 30 2.82 -5.34 0.40
C PRO A 30 3.49 -5.81 1.69
N PRO A 31 4.31 -6.85 1.66
CA PRO A 31 5.22 -7.15 2.76
C PRO A 31 6.19 -5.97 2.96
N TYR A 32 6.43 -5.57 4.22
CA TYR A 32 7.10 -4.31 4.53
C TYR A 32 8.17 -4.39 5.63
N TYR A 33 8.58 -5.59 6.03
CA TYR A 33 9.70 -5.74 6.96
C TYR A 33 11.01 -5.92 6.19
N PRO A 34 12.06 -5.12 6.50
CA PRO A 34 13.38 -5.34 5.95
C PRO A 34 13.91 -6.74 6.28
N VAL A 35 14.71 -7.29 5.38
CA VAL A 35 15.41 -8.57 5.61
C VAL A 35 16.24 -8.49 6.89
N GLY A 36 16.07 -9.44 7.81
CA GLY A 36 16.86 -9.53 9.05
C GLY A 36 16.26 -8.83 10.27
N GLN A 37 15.10 -8.18 10.16
CA GLN A 37 14.37 -7.65 11.31
C GLN A 37 13.19 -8.56 11.64
N GLY A 38 13.32 -9.39 12.65
CA GLY A 38 12.28 -10.29 13.17
C GLY A 38 12.79 -11.72 13.29
N GLY A 39 12.68 -12.32 14.47
CA GLY A 39 13.17 -13.65 14.81
C GLY A 39 12.39 -14.82 14.19
N ILE A 40 12.06 -14.76 12.90
CA ILE A 40 11.34 -15.80 12.17
C ILE A 40 12.29 -16.44 11.17
N ASN A 41 12.23 -17.76 11.10
CA ASN A 41 13.02 -18.54 10.13
C ASN A 41 12.79 -18.01 8.70
N PRO A 42 13.86 -17.61 7.97
CA PRO A 42 13.75 -16.97 6.64
C PRO A 42 13.02 -17.82 5.59
N ASP A 43 12.92 -19.13 5.78
CA ASP A 43 12.33 -20.06 4.82
C ASP A 43 10.83 -20.33 5.06
N SER A 44 10.22 -19.72 6.06
CA SER A 44 8.77 -19.87 6.29
C SER A 44 7.95 -19.02 5.33
N GLU A 45 6.80 -19.51 4.88
CA GLU A 45 5.84 -18.74 4.06
C GLU A 45 5.41 -17.44 4.75
N GLU A 46 5.35 -17.41 6.09
CA GLU A 46 5.06 -16.21 6.88
C GLU A 46 6.20 -15.18 6.81
N ALA A 47 7.46 -15.62 6.76
CA ALA A 47 8.60 -14.72 6.57
C ALA A 47 8.57 -14.11 5.17
N ILE A 48 8.24 -14.89 4.15
CA ILE A 48 8.11 -14.42 2.76
C ILE A 48 6.97 -13.40 2.65
N ALA A 49 5.84 -13.64 3.32
CA ALA A 49 4.68 -12.75 3.31
C ALA A 49 4.92 -11.45 4.08
N ARG A 50 5.81 -11.43 5.08
CA ARG A 50 6.07 -10.27 5.94
C ARG A 50 7.32 -9.49 5.55
N HIS A 51 8.26 -10.06 4.81
CA HIS A 51 9.55 -9.47 4.48
C HIS A 51 9.62 -9.05 3.01
N GLU A 52 10.31 -7.95 2.74
CA GLU A 52 10.59 -7.46 1.38
C GLU A 52 11.58 -8.35 0.60
N LEU A 53 11.73 -9.62 0.99
CA LEU A 53 12.71 -10.55 0.42
C LEU A 53 12.61 -10.67 -1.10
N ARG A 54 11.39 -10.62 -1.64
CA ARG A 54 11.14 -10.82 -3.07
C ARG A 54 10.62 -9.57 -3.78
N LEU A 55 10.10 -8.57 -3.04
CA LEU A 55 9.51 -7.38 -3.62
C LEU A 55 9.97 -6.09 -2.90
N PRO A 56 11.21 -5.62 -3.16
CA PRO A 56 11.67 -4.33 -2.65
C PRO A 56 10.76 -3.19 -3.06
N LEU A 57 10.58 -2.20 -2.17
CA LEU A 57 9.69 -1.06 -2.37
C LEU A 57 9.85 -0.36 -3.75
N PRO A 58 11.07 -0.06 -4.24
CA PRO A 58 11.23 0.56 -5.56
C PRO A 58 10.67 -0.32 -6.70
N LYS A 59 10.83 -1.64 -6.61
CA LYS A 59 10.30 -2.58 -7.62
C LYS A 59 8.77 -2.65 -7.57
N LEU A 60 8.19 -2.66 -6.37
CA LEU A 60 6.74 -2.60 -6.18
C LEU A 60 6.16 -1.32 -6.82
N VAL A 61 6.73 -0.15 -6.49
CA VAL A 61 6.25 1.13 -7.02
C VAL A 61 6.40 1.21 -8.54
N ALA A 62 7.52 0.72 -9.09
CA ALA A 62 7.73 0.65 -10.53
C ALA A 62 6.72 -0.28 -11.22
N ALA A 63 6.41 -1.44 -10.62
CA ALA A 63 5.40 -2.34 -11.12
C ALA A 63 3.99 -1.71 -11.08
N ALA A 64 3.63 -1.06 -9.98
CA ALA A 64 2.36 -0.35 -9.86
C ALA A 64 2.23 0.77 -10.90
N LYS A 65 3.30 1.57 -11.11
CA LYS A 65 3.34 2.62 -12.15
C LYS A 65 3.14 2.04 -13.55
N ARG A 66 3.72 0.87 -13.83
CA ARG A 66 3.58 0.21 -15.12
C ARG A 66 2.14 -0.24 -15.36
N LEU A 67 1.51 -0.82 -14.36
CA LEU A 67 0.17 -1.39 -14.45
C LEU A 67 -0.91 -0.30 -14.56
N VAL A 68 -0.75 0.80 -13.82
CA VAL A 68 -1.76 1.87 -13.79
C VAL A 68 -1.77 2.68 -15.08
N GLY A 69 -2.98 2.98 -15.58
CA GLY A 69 -3.20 3.82 -16.75
C GLY A 69 -2.98 5.30 -16.49
N PHE A 70 -3.10 6.10 -17.55
CA PHE A 70 -3.05 7.56 -17.41
C PHE A 70 -4.24 8.05 -16.54
N ARG A 71 -3.95 8.93 -15.58
CA ARG A 71 -4.87 9.36 -14.52
C ARG A 71 -5.36 8.24 -13.58
N GLY A 72 -4.88 7.01 -13.75
CA GLY A 72 -5.17 5.94 -12.82
C GLY A 72 -4.44 6.13 -11.48
N ARG A 73 -4.88 5.40 -10.47
CA ARG A 73 -4.47 5.56 -9.08
C ARG A 73 -3.74 4.35 -8.56
N VAL A 74 -2.78 4.60 -7.68
CA VAL A 74 -2.07 3.57 -6.91
C VAL A 74 -2.39 3.80 -5.44
N ALA A 75 -3.00 2.82 -4.78
CA ALA A 75 -3.34 2.86 -3.36
C ALA A 75 -2.47 1.87 -2.60
N LEU A 76 -1.77 2.34 -1.58
CA LEU A 76 -0.86 1.54 -0.77
C LEU A 76 -1.19 1.70 0.71
N VAL A 77 -1.18 0.57 1.45
CA VAL A 77 -1.12 0.57 2.91
C VAL A 77 0.30 0.22 3.31
N TYR A 78 0.94 1.06 4.13
CA TYR A 78 2.35 0.92 4.46
C TYR A 78 2.63 1.26 5.93
N PRO A 79 3.71 0.77 6.56
CA PRO A 79 4.08 1.17 7.92
C PRO A 79 4.36 2.67 8.02
N SER A 80 3.76 3.34 8.98
CA SER A 80 3.95 4.79 9.16
C SER A 80 5.40 5.20 9.43
N PRO A 81 6.25 4.43 10.17
CA PRO A 81 7.66 4.79 10.35
C PRO A 81 8.46 4.80 9.05
N ARG A 82 8.00 4.06 8.03
CA ARG A 82 8.64 3.99 6.71
C ARG A 82 8.00 4.90 5.66
N LEU A 83 7.12 5.80 6.07
CA LEU A 83 6.50 6.78 5.18
C LEU A 83 7.50 7.61 4.37
N PRO A 84 8.63 8.11 4.95
CA PRO A 84 9.61 8.84 4.17
C PRO A 84 10.17 8.05 2.98
N GLU A 85 10.49 6.77 3.18
CA GLU A 85 10.98 5.89 2.11
C GLU A 85 9.93 5.70 1.01
N LEU A 86 8.66 5.53 1.39
CA LEU A 86 7.55 5.39 0.45
C LEU A 86 7.36 6.64 -0.40
N LEU A 87 7.41 7.83 0.21
CA LEU A 87 7.27 9.10 -0.51
C LEU A 87 8.39 9.31 -1.51
N VAL A 88 9.64 8.99 -1.14
CA VAL A 88 10.80 9.04 -2.05
C VAL A 88 10.60 8.07 -3.21
N ALA A 89 10.27 6.81 -2.95
CA ALA A 89 10.07 5.81 -4.00
C ALA A 89 8.94 6.19 -4.99
N LEU A 90 7.85 6.78 -4.50
CA LEU A 90 6.76 7.29 -5.33
C LEU A 90 7.21 8.48 -6.18
N SER A 91 7.98 9.40 -5.59
CA SER A 91 8.53 10.57 -6.28
C SER A 91 9.49 10.16 -7.40
N ASP A 92 10.44 9.27 -7.11
CA ASP A 92 11.42 8.75 -8.08
C ASP A 92 10.75 8.05 -9.26
N CYS A 93 9.60 7.46 -9.01
CA CYS A 93 8.76 6.86 -10.05
C CYS A 93 7.81 7.85 -10.74
N ALA A 94 7.88 9.16 -10.47
CA ALA A 94 6.92 10.14 -11.00
C ALA A 94 5.44 9.72 -10.79
N LEU A 95 5.14 9.27 -9.59
CA LEU A 95 3.80 8.98 -9.07
C LEU A 95 3.50 9.96 -7.92
N PRO A 96 3.09 11.20 -8.22
CA PRO A 96 2.80 12.19 -7.19
C PRO A 96 1.69 11.71 -6.24
N VAL A 97 1.94 11.88 -4.95
CA VAL A 97 0.96 11.54 -3.91
C VAL A 97 -0.14 12.59 -3.92
N ARG A 98 -1.37 12.12 -3.99
CA ARG A 98 -2.58 12.95 -4.00
C ARG A 98 -3.24 13.01 -2.63
N ARG A 99 -3.32 11.87 -1.93
CA ARG A 99 -3.97 11.75 -0.62
C ARG A 99 -3.14 10.90 0.31
N LEU A 100 -3.14 11.25 1.58
CA LEU A 100 -2.50 10.51 2.64
C LEU A 100 -3.40 10.49 3.87
N ARG A 101 -3.47 9.34 4.54
CA ARG A 101 -4.22 9.19 5.78
C ARG A 101 -3.44 8.33 6.76
N LEU A 102 -3.23 8.84 7.97
CA LEU A 102 -2.62 8.08 9.05
C LEU A 102 -3.66 7.15 9.70
N VAL A 103 -3.22 5.94 10.05
CA VAL A 103 -4.06 4.92 10.69
C VAL A 103 -3.48 4.59 12.05
N HIS A 104 -4.28 4.84 13.08
CA HIS A 104 -3.94 4.66 14.48
C HIS A 104 -4.71 3.45 15.06
N PRO A 105 -4.07 2.61 15.90
CA PRO A 105 -4.79 1.52 16.57
C PRO A 105 -5.88 2.07 17.48
N HIS A 106 -5.53 3.09 18.32
CA HIS A 106 -6.45 3.77 19.24
C HIS A 106 -6.24 5.29 19.19
N ILE A 107 -7.20 6.02 19.75
CA ILE A 107 -7.07 7.47 19.99
C ILE A 107 -5.92 7.71 20.96
N GLY A 108 -5.03 8.65 20.62
CA GLY A 108 -3.86 9.00 21.44
C GLY A 108 -2.62 8.13 21.22
N GLU A 109 -2.73 7.01 20.51
CA GLU A 109 -1.57 6.19 20.13
C GLU A 109 -0.93 6.69 18.83
N PRO A 110 0.38 6.48 18.64
CA PRO A 110 1.05 6.77 17.37
C PRO A 110 0.45 5.98 16.20
N ALA A 111 0.45 6.58 15.02
CA ALA A 111 0.04 5.89 13.82
C ALA A 111 0.96 4.68 13.53
N GLN A 112 0.38 3.53 13.25
CA GLN A 112 1.13 2.33 12.87
C GLN A 112 1.14 2.10 11.37
N ARG A 113 0.14 2.61 10.66
CA ARG A 113 0.02 2.48 9.20
C ARG A 113 -0.28 3.83 8.59
N VAL A 114 0.02 3.92 7.31
CA VAL A 114 -0.40 5.02 6.45
C VAL A 114 -1.08 4.45 5.22
N MET A 115 -2.16 5.08 4.81
CA MET A 115 -2.80 4.86 3.52
C MET A 115 -2.36 5.98 2.60
N VAL A 116 -1.82 5.63 1.45
CA VAL A 116 -1.33 6.59 0.45
C VAL A 116 -2.01 6.31 -0.87
N GLU A 117 -2.58 7.35 -1.48
CA GLU A 117 -3.05 7.33 -2.86
C GLU A 117 -2.15 8.23 -3.71
N ALA A 118 -1.47 7.64 -4.68
CA ALA A 118 -0.74 8.34 -5.73
C ALA A 118 -1.51 8.27 -7.05
N GLN A 119 -1.36 9.26 -7.92
CA GLN A 119 -2.07 9.29 -9.20
C GLN A 119 -1.13 9.69 -10.34
N LYS A 120 -1.09 8.85 -11.37
CA LYS A 120 -0.26 9.10 -12.57
C LYS A 120 -0.75 10.36 -13.30
N GLY A 121 0.17 11.30 -13.51
CA GLY A 121 -0.16 12.57 -14.18
C GLY A 121 -0.89 13.59 -13.32
N TYR A 122 -0.99 13.38 -11.99
CA TYR A 122 -1.56 14.36 -11.07
C TYR A 122 -0.64 15.59 -10.92
N ARG A 123 -1.25 16.78 -10.88
CA ARG A 123 -0.53 18.07 -10.74
C ARG A 123 -1.04 18.90 -9.56
N GLY A 124 -1.93 18.36 -8.75
CA GLY A 124 -2.45 19.04 -7.56
C GLY A 124 -1.54 18.86 -6.34
N GLY A 125 -1.92 19.49 -5.24
CA GLY A 125 -1.26 19.36 -3.93
C GLY A 125 -1.64 18.06 -3.19
N LEU A 126 -0.81 17.67 -2.23
CA LEU A 126 -1.11 16.59 -1.31
C LEU A 126 -2.23 17.00 -0.34
N VAL A 127 -3.23 16.16 -0.21
CA VAL A 127 -4.26 16.27 0.82
C VAL A 127 -3.95 15.28 1.95
N ILE A 128 -3.74 15.77 3.16
CA ILE A 128 -3.64 14.95 4.37
C ILE A 128 -5.04 14.87 4.98
N GLU A 129 -5.60 13.67 4.99
CA GLU A 129 -6.94 13.43 5.51
C GLU A 129 -6.97 13.31 7.04
N PRO A 130 -8.12 13.56 7.68
CA PRO A 130 -8.28 13.25 9.10
C PRO A 130 -7.86 11.81 9.41
N PRO A 131 -7.23 11.55 10.55
CA PRO A 131 -6.73 10.23 10.90
C PRO A 131 -7.86 9.20 10.97
N LEU A 132 -7.52 7.94 10.70
CA LEU A 132 -8.40 6.79 10.94
C LEU A 132 -7.99 6.15 12.27
N TYR A 133 -8.89 6.14 13.23
CA TYR A 133 -8.76 5.36 14.46
C TYR A 133 -9.48 4.01 14.28
N ILE A 134 -8.77 2.92 14.55
CA ILE A 134 -9.33 1.57 14.33
C ILE A 134 -10.26 1.20 15.47
N ARG A 135 -9.85 1.45 16.72
CA ARG A 135 -10.58 1.02 17.92
C ARG A 135 -10.87 2.19 18.85
N GLU A 136 -12.01 2.08 19.51
CA GLU A 136 -12.40 2.88 20.66
C GLU A 136 -11.61 2.46 21.91
N ALA A 137 -11.74 3.23 23.00
CA ALA A 137 -11.08 2.93 24.28
C ALA A 137 -11.49 1.57 24.89
N ASP A 138 -12.67 1.09 24.58
CA ASP A 138 -13.20 -0.21 25.01
C ASP A 138 -12.80 -1.38 24.09
N GLY A 139 -11.96 -1.13 23.08
CA GLY A 139 -11.45 -2.13 22.15
C GLY A 139 -12.39 -2.45 20.97
N ARG A 140 -13.61 -1.91 20.91
CA ARG A 140 -14.50 -2.07 19.75
C ARG A 140 -14.00 -1.29 18.55
N TYR A 141 -14.36 -1.73 17.35
CA TYR A 141 -14.09 -0.93 16.15
C TYR A 141 -14.86 0.39 16.16
N THR A 142 -14.20 1.47 15.77
CA THR A 142 -14.88 2.75 15.57
C THR A 142 -15.90 2.64 14.43
N ALA A 143 -16.93 3.50 14.42
CA ALA A 143 -17.88 3.56 13.32
C ALA A 143 -17.20 3.78 11.97
N GLN A 144 -16.10 4.54 11.96
CA GLN A 144 -15.32 4.78 10.76
C GLN A 144 -14.56 3.53 10.28
N ALA A 145 -13.98 2.76 11.22
CA ALA A 145 -13.32 1.49 10.89
C ALA A 145 -14.33 0.46 10.37
N ARG A 146 -15.50 0.33 11.00
CA ARG A 146 -16.58 -0.56 10.53
C ARG A 146 -17.01 -0.24 9.11
N ARG A 147 -17.26 1.04 8.80
CA ARG A 147 -17.58 1.46 7.42
C ARG A 147 -16.47 1.12 6.42
N ALA A 148 -15.20 1.29 6.82
CA ALA A 148 -14.07 0.94 5.96
C ALA A 148 -13.94 -0.58 5.73
N LEU A 149 -14.41 -1.39 6.68
CA LEU A 149 -14.47 -2.86 6.57
C LEU A 149 -15.72 -3.36 5.83
N GLY A 150 -16.63 -2.45 5.46
CA GLY A 150 -17.89 -2.82 4.79
C GLY A 150 -18.96 -3.36 5.73
N GLU A 151 -18.80 -3.17 7.03
CA GLU A 151 -19.85 -3.54 8.01
C GLU A 151 -20.96 -2.48 7.98
N PRO A 152 -22.23 -2.88 8.02
CA PRO A 152 -23.35 -1.92 8.13
C PRO A 152 -23.28 -1.18 9.48
N ASP A 153 -23.79 0.05 9.47
CA ASP A 153 -23.95 0.88 10.70
C ASP A 153 -24.91 0.25 11.70
#